data_46387aa411e218a2dc4997ad5f4e1189
#
_entry.id   46387aa411e218a2dc4997ad5f4e1189
#
_cell.length_a   1.000
_cell.length_b   1.000
_cell.length_c   1.000
_cell.angle_alpha   90.00
_cell.angle_beta   90.00
_cell.angle_gamma   90.00
#
_symmetry.space_group_name_H-M   'P 1'
#
loop_
_entity.id
_entity.type
_entity.pdbx_description
1 polymer ?
#
loop_
_entity_poly.entity_id
_entity_poly.type
_entity_poly.pdbx_seq_one_letter_code
_entity_poly.pdbx_strand_id
1 'polypeptide(L)'
;MHFKLIPMLEKLKHFKENHPFTSLMLIAIAVRIIVVICVPGFGSNREVQHTTLFIGFLEKMKSILGIGESSGQGLMLLSRALYATVSLFTVSMIYRICDLTSNKQNAWLLALIPNFSIIMPSFGIIENASAFLGLPLMLYGANVVLRQEVLRQNNLTENVHRTSFLIAGIMMGLGISVWYESAFIVISILILLLIRRNPKGALMTLIGIVIAIVAVGLLLWALSVNPLKYIQL
;
A
#
# COMPACT_ATOMS: atom_id res chain seq x y z
N MET A 1 -35.16 -24.40 -6.16
CA MET A 1 -34.25 -23.42 -5.53
C MET A 1 -33.49 -22.53 -6.51
N HIS A 2 -33.49 -22.81 -7.80
CA HIS A 2 -32.76 -22.05 -8.86
C HIS A 2 -33.33 -20.67 -9.20
N PHE A 3 -34.60 -20.39 -8.97
CA PHE A 3 -35.28 -19.19 -9.43
C PHE A 3 -34.91 -17.86 -8.70
N LYS A 4 -34.29 -17.93 -7.52
CA LYS A 4 -33.90 -16.71 -6.77
C LYS A 4 -32.44 -16.24 -7.03
N LEU A 5 -31.64 -17.07 -7.67
CA LEU A 5 -30.23 -16.76 -7.93
C LEU A 5 -30.06 -15.75 -9.09
N ILE A 6 -30.86 -15.87 -10.15
CA ILE A 6 -30.77 -15.02 -11.35
C ILE A 6 -30.97 -13.53 -11.03
N PRO A 7 -32.08 -13.14 -10.37
CA PRO A 7 -32.30 -11.73 -10.05
C PRO A 7 -31.29 -11.17 -9.03
N MET A 8 -30.70 -12.03 -8.18
CA MET A 8 -29.64 -11.63 -7.28
C MET A 8 -28.33 -11.34 -8.04
N LEU A 9 -27.97 -12.16 -9.02
CA LEU A 9 -26.78 -11.96 -9.86
C LEU A 9 -26.92 -10.69 -10.72
N GLU A 10 -28.10 -10.40 -11.25
CA GLU A 10 -28.36 -9.16 -11.98
C GLU A 10 -28.20 -7.92 -11.10
N LYS A 11 -28.73 -7.95 -9.86
CA LYS A 11 -28.54 -6.87 -8.89
C LYS A 11 -27.07 -6.67 -8.54
N LEU A 12 -26.30 -7.74 -8.36
CA LEU A 12 -24.86 -7.65 -8.09
C LEU A 12 -24.08 -7.09 -9.29
N LYS A 13 -24.45 -7.50 -10.51
CA LYS A 13 -23.87 -6.94 -11.74
C LYS A 13 -24.15 -5.45 -11.85
N HIS A 14 -25.38 -5.03 -11.66
CA HIS A 14 -25.78 -3.62 -11.69
C HIS A 14 -25.10 -2.80 -10.57
N PHE A 15 -24.95 -3.37 -9.37
CA PHE A 15 -24.22 -2.74 -8.27
C PHE A 15 -22.74 -2.54 -8.62
N LYS A 16 -22.08 -3.56 -9.19
CA LYS A 16 -20.69 -3.48 -9.65
C LYS A 16 -20.52 -2.39 -10.72
N GLU A 17 -21.43 -2.31 -11.68
CA GLU A 17 -21.38 -1.33 -12.77
C GLU A 17 -21.52 0.11 -12.27
N ASN A 18 -22.42 0.33 -11.31
CA ASN A 18 -22.66 1.66 -10.74
C ASN A 18 -21.64 2.07 -9.66
N HIS A 19 -21.14 1.09 -8.91
CA HIS A 19 -20.23 1.32 -7.77
C HIS A 19 -18.99 0.40 -7.83
N PRO A 20 -18.16 0.50 -8.88
CA PRO A 20 -17.05 -0.44 -9.10
C PRO A 20 -16.04 -0.44 -7.95
N PHE A 21 -15.65 0.74 -7.45
CA PHE A 21 -14.73 0.85 -6.32
C PHE A 21 -15.30 0.20 -5.04
N THR A 22 -16.56 0.50 -4.71
CA THR A 22 -17.20 -0.05 -3.50
C THR A 22 -17.33 -1.57 -3.59
N SER A 23 -17.73 -2.11 -4.75
CA SER A 23 -17.82 -3.55 -4.95
C SER A 23 -16.47 -4.25 -4.82
N LEU A 24 -15.41 -3.65 -5.36
CA LEU A 24 -14.04 -4.15 -5.21
C LEU A 24 -13.61 -4.18 -3.75
N MET A 25 -13.86 -3.09 -3.00
CA MET A 25 -13.47 -3.00 -1.58
C MET A 25 -14.23 -3.99 -0.71
N LEU A 26 -15.53 -4.23 -0.98
CA LEU A 26 -16.31 -5.25 -0.28
C LEU A 26 -15.75 -6.66 -0.49
N ILE A 27 -15.38 -7.00 -1.73
CA ILE A 27 -14.72 -8.28 -2.03
C ILE A 27 -13.37 -8.36 -1.32
N ALA A 28 -12.58 -7.29 -1.39
CA ALA A 28 -11.28 -7.24 -0.75
C ALA A 28 -11.37 -7.43 0.77
N ILE A 29 -12.34 -6.81 1.43
CA ILE A 29 -12.60 -6.97 2.86
C ILE A 29 -13.01 -8.42 3.17
N ALA A 30 -13.96 -8.98 2.41
CA ALA A 30 -14.42 -10.35 2.62
C ALA A 30 -13.29 -11.37 2.52
N VAL A 31 -12.43 -11.25 1.50
CA VAL A 31 -11.25 -12.13 1.33
C VAL A 31 -10.32 -12.03 2.54
N ARG A 32 -10.07 -10.83 3.07
CA ARG A 32 -9.17 -10.64 4.22
C ARG A 32 -9.76 -11.19 5.52
N ILE A 33 -11.04 -10.99 5.73
CA ILE A 33 -11.75 -11.58 6.88
C ILE A 33 -11.61 -13.10 6.85
N ILE A 34 -11.86 -13.71 5.69
CA ILE A 34 -11.70 -15.16 5.51
C ILE A 34 -10.27 -15.59 5.82
N VAL A 35 -9.26 -14.90 5.27
CA VAL A 35 -7.84 -15.24 5.50
C VAL A 35 -7.47 -15.09 6.98
N VAL A 36 -7.86 -13.98 7.63
CA VAL A 36 -7.54 -13.73 9.04
C VAL A 36 -8.15 -14.80 9.96
N ILE A 37 -9.37 -15.25 9.66
CA ILE A 37 -10.10 -16.22 10.50
C ILE A 37 -9.70 -17.67 10.18
N CYS A 38 -9.55 -18.01 8.89
CA CYS A 38 -9.42 -19.41 8.46
C CYS A 38 -7.97 -19.92 8.42
N VAL A 39 -6.95 -19.03 8.50
CA VAL A 39 -5.56 -19.48 8.54
C VAL A 39 -5.13 -19.76 9.98
N PRO A 40 -5.04 -21.03 10.40
CA PRO A 40 -4.67 -21.37 11.75
C PRO A 40 -3.16 -21.21 11.95
N GLY A 41 -2.78 -20.61 13.09
CA GLY A 41 -1.38 -20.51 13.49
C GLY A 41 -0.52 -19.59 12.62
N PHE A 42 0.79 -19.62 12.84
CA PHE A 42 1.75 -18.90 12.02
C PHE A 42 2.10 -19.70 10.77
N GLY A 43 2.01 -19.08 9.60
CA GLY A 43 2.26 -19.75 8.32
C GLY A 43 3.75 -19.99 8.03
N SER A 44 4.68 -19.22 8.67
CA SER A 44 6.12 -19.38 8.48
C SER A 44 6.92 -18.84 9.66
N ASN A 45 8.20 -19.25 9.76
CA ASN A 45 9.14 -18.74 10.78
C ASN A 45 9.38 -17.22 10.62
N ARG A 46 9.31 -16.69 9.41
CA ARG A 46 9.44 -15.25 9.15
C ARG A 46 8.23 -14.47 9.66
N GLU A 47 7.04 -15.01 9.52
CA GLU A 47 5.84 -14.43 10.13
C GLU A 47 6.00 -14.32 11.65
N VAL A 48 6.53 -15.37 12.31
CA VAL A 48 6.82 -15.32 13.75
C VAL A 48 7.78 -14.18 14.09
N GLN A 49 8.87 -14.04 13.35
CA GLN A 49 9.87 -12.99 13.60
C GLN A 49 9.26 -11.59 13.42
N HIS A 50 8.56 -11.35 12.32
CA HIS A 50 7.93 -10.04 12.06
C HIS A 50 6.81 -9.75 13.04
N THR A 51 6.00 -10.74 13.39
CA THR A 51 4.95 -10.59 14.38
C THR A 51 5.54 -10.34 15.77
N THR A 52 6.66 -10.98 16.12
CA THR A 52 7.33 -10.75 17.42
C THR A 52 7.86 -9.33 17.53
N LEU A 53 8.49 -8.79 16.48
CA LEU A 53 8.93 -7.40 16.45
C LEU A 53 7.76 -6.42 16.58
N PHE A 54 6.68 -6.70 15.88
CA PHE A 54 5.47 -5.89 15.91
C PHE A 54 4.73 -6.02 17.24
N ILE A 55 4.68 -7.22 17.82
CA ILE A 55 4.14 -7.48 19.17
C ILE A 55 4.94 -6.70 20.20
N GLY A 56 6.27 -6.73 20.16
CA GLY A 56 7.12 -5.94 21.05
C GLY A 56 6.83 -4.44 20.99
N PHE A 57 6.58 -3.91 19.78
CA PHE A 57 6.14 -2.53 19.60
C PHE A 57 4.73 -2.30 20.21
N LEU A 58 3.78 -3.20 19.96
CA LEU A 58 2.41 -3.10 20.49
C LEU A 58 2.40 -3.23 22.01
N GLU A 59 3.19 -4.12 22.60
CA GLU A 59 3.32 -4.25 24.06
C GLU A 59 3.87 -2.98 24.69
N LYS A 60 4.87 -2.37 24.06
CA LYS A 60 5.39 -1.08 24.49
C LYS A 60 4.34 0.02 24.40
N MET A 61 3.58 0.07 23.32
CA MET A 61 2.45 1.00 23.16
C MET A 61 1.34 0.76 24.21
N LYS A 62 1.02 -0.50 24.51
CA LYS A 62 0.06 -0.87 25.55
C LYS A 62 0.50 -0.42 26.93
N SER A 63 1.76 -0.61 27.28
CA SER A 63 2.35 -0.13 28.53
C SER A 63 2.21 1.38 28.66
N ILE A 64 2.41 2.13 27.57
CA ILE A 64 2.24 3.59 27.53
C ILE A 64 0.77 3.99 27.70
N LEU A 65 -0.17 3.22 27.10
CA LEU A 65 -1.60 3.50 27.12
C LEU A 65 -2.33 2.94 28.36
N GLY A 66 -1.63 2.22 29.24
CA GLY A 66 -2.22 1.61 30.44
C GLY A 66 -3.23 0.48 30.16
N ILE A 67 -3.13 -0.18 29.01
CA ILE A 67 -4.03 -1.27 28.61
C ILE A 67 -3.52 -2.59 29.19
N GLY A 68 -4.37 -3.35 29.89
CA GLY A 68 -4.03 -4.60 30.56
C GLY A 68 -3.47 -5.71 29.65
N GLU A 69 -2.95 -6.79 30.25
CA GLU A 69 -2.35 -7.92 29.51
C GLU A 69 -3.32 -8.54 28.51
N SER A 70 -2.83 -8.79 27.29
CA SER A 70 -3.58 -9.49 26.24
C SER A 70 -2.94 -10.86 25.97
N SER A 71 -3.78 -11.85 25.63
CA SER A 71 -3.29 -13.16 25.22
C SER A 71 -2.45 -13.05 23.91
N GLY A 72 -1.45 -13.91 23.73
CA GLY A 72 -0.65 -13.95 22.52
C GLY A 72 -1.49 -14.15 21.25
N GLN A 73 -2.64 -14.85 21.35
CA GLN A 73 -3.59 -14.97 20.25
C GLN A 73 -4.27 -13.65 19.89
N GLY A 74 -4.63 -12.83 20.88
CA GLY A 74 -5.21 -11.51 20.65
C GLY A 74 -4.25 -10.56 19.93
N LEU A 75 -2.97 -10.58 20.30
CA LEU A 75 -1.93 -9.79 19.64
C LEU A 75 -1.68 -10.26 18.19
N MET A 76 -1.70 -11.57 17.95
CA MET A 76 -1.59 -12.14 16.61
C MET A 76 -2.76 -11.69 15.70
N LEU A 77 -3.99 -11.78 16.19
CA LEU A 77 -5.17 -11.33 15.44
C LEU A 77 -5.13 -9.82 15.16
N LEU A 78 -4.68 -9.02 16.13
CA LEU A 78 -4.52 -7.57 15.95
C LEU A 78 -3.47 -7.27 14.89
N SER A 79 -2.31 -7.94 14.93
CA SER A 79 -1.28 -7.84 13.91
C SER A 79 -1.85 -8.13 12.51
N ARG A 80 -2.53 -9.27 12.35
CA ARG A 80 -3.17 -9.65 11.09
C ARG A 80 -4.20 -8.62 10.60
N ALA A 81 -5.03 -8.09 11.53
CA ALA A 81 -6.02 -7.07 11.19
C ALA A 81 -5.37 -5.79 10.67
N LEU A 82 -4.27 -5.35 11.27
CA LEU A 82 -3.51 -4.18 10.81
C LEU A 82 -2.89 -4.43 9.42
N TYR A 83 -2.27 -5.58 9.22
CA TYR A 83 -1.74 -5.95 7.89
C TYR A 83 -2.86 -6.03 6.85
N ALA A 84 -4.01 -6.64 7.19
CA ALA A 84 -5.17 -6.66 6.31
C ALA A 84 -5.62 -5.25 5.92
N THR A 85 -5.66 -4.33 6.88
CA THR A 85 -6.04 -2.92 6.64
C THR A 85 -5.07 -2.23 5.67
N VAL A 86 -3.76 -2.38 5.87
CA VAL A 86 -2.74 -1.81 4.96
C VAL A 86 -2.87 -2.41 3.55
N SER A 87 -3.16 -3.72 3.44
CA SER A 87 -3.36 -4.36 2.12
C SER A 87 -4.61 -3.85 1.40
N LEU A 88 -5.68 -3.48 2.12
CA LEU A 88 -6.84 -2.81 1.54
C LEU A 88 -6.48 -1.45 0.95
N PHE A 89 -5.63 -0.68 1.64
CA PHE A 89 -5.13 0.57 1.10
C PHE A 89 -4.32 0.36 -0.19
N THR A 90 -3.49 -0.68 -0.24
CA THR A 90 -2.75 -1.06 -1.46
C THR A 90 -3.68 -1.34 -2.63
N VAL A 91 -4.74 -2.14 -2.42
CA VAL A 91 -5.76 -2.43 -3.46
C VAL A 91 -6.45 -1.16 -3.92
N SER A 92 -6.80 -0.28 -2.99
CA SER A 92 -7.39 1.04 -3.30
C SER A 92 -6.47 1.88 -4.19
N MET A 93 -5.16 1.91 -3.92
CA MET A 93 -4.19 2.65 -4.73
C MET A 93 -4.03 2.03 -6.12
N ILE A 94 -3.96 0.70 -6.24
CA ILE A 94 -3.92 0.01 -7.54
C ILE A 94 -5.16 0.37 -8.37
N TYR A 95 -6.35 0.30 -7.77
CA TYR A 95 -7.57 0.69 -8.47
C TYR A 95 -7.49 2.13 -9.00
N ARG A 96 -7.08 3.08 -8.14
CA ARG A 96 -6.98 4.49 -8.51
C ARG A 96 -5.98 4.74 -9.64
N ILE A 97 -4.82 4.07 -9.62
CA ILE A 97 -3.82 4.16 -10.69
C ILE A 97 -4.39 3.60 -12.00
N CYS A 98 -5.06 2.46 -11.94
CA CYS A 98 -5.67 1.87 -13.12
C CYS A 98 -6.83 2.71 -13.67
N ASP A 99 -7.64 3.34 -12.80
CA ASP A 99 -8.74 4.23 -13.19
C ASP A 99 -8.25 5.51 -13.89
N LEU A 100 -7.04 5.99 -13.55
CA LEU A 100 -6.40 7.12 -14.24
C LEU A 100 -5.92 6.78 -15.65
N THR A 101 -5.60 5.50 -15.92
CA THR A 101 -4.95 5.04 -17.15
C THR A 101 -5.88 4.25 -18.07
N SER A 102 -7.01 3.79 -17.57
CA SER A 102 -7.96 2.95 -18.30
C SER A 102 -9.41 3.26 -17.90
N ASN A 103 -10.36 2.48 -18.41
CA ASN A 103 -11.75 2.59 -18.00
C ASN A 103 -11.98 1.91 -16.63
N LYS A 104 -13.08 2.32 -15.94
CA LYS A 104 -13.43 1.82 -14.59
C LYS A 104 -13.58 0.30 -14.52
N GLN A 105 -14.00 -0.34 -15.61
CA GLN A 105 -14.20 -1.78 -15.66
C GLN A 105 -12.87 -2.54 -15.69
N ASN A 106 -11.92 -2.07 -16.50
CA ASN A 106 -10.56 -2.60 -16.53
C ASN A 106 -9.83 -2.32 -15.21
N ALA A 107 -9.98 -1.12 -14.64
CA ALA A 107 -9.43 -0.78 -13.34
C ALA A 107 -9.93 -1.74 -12.24
N TRP A 108 -11.21 -2.08 -12.27
CA TRP A 108 -11.80 -3.04 -11.34
C TRP A 108 -11.18 -4.44 -11.50
N LEU A 109 -11.07 -4.94 -12.73
CA LEU A 109 -10.46 -6.25 -13.02
C LEU A 109 -8.99 -6.31 -12.59
N LEU A 110 -8.20 -5.30 -12.97
CA LEU A 110 -6.78 -5.24 -12.63
C LEU A 110 -6.53 -5.16 -11.12
N ALA A 111 -7.36 -4.40 -10.40
CA ALA A 111 -7.25 -4.32 -8.95
C ALA A 111 -7.85 -5.55 -8.22
N LEU A 112 -8.68 -6.34 -8.90
CA LEU A 112 -9.21 -7.60 -8.36
C LEU A 112 -8.13 -8.69 -8.31
N ILE A 113 -7.25 -8.75 -9.31
CA ILE A 113 -6.21 -9.77 -9.42
C ILE A 113 -5.38 -9.91 -8.14
N PRO A 114 -4.84 -8.82 -7.53
CA PRO A 114 -4.10 -8.91 -6.28
C PRO A 114 -4.90 -9.50 -5.10
N ASN A 115 -6.23 -9.35 -5.12
CA ASN A 115 -7.07 -9.89 -4.04
C ASN A 115 -7.15 -11.42 -4.02
N PHE A 116 -7.00 -12.05 -5.18
CA PHE A 116 -7.02 -13.51 -5.32
C PHE A 116 -5.64 -14.12 -5.52
N SER A 117 -4.60 -13.30 -5.72
CA SER A 117 -3.26 -13.83 -5.70
C SER A 117 -2.96 -14.28 -4.27
N ILE A 118 -2.50 -15.51 -4.11
CA ILE A 118 -2.05 -16.09 -2.82
C ILE A 118 -1.06 -15.13 -2.12
N ILE A 119 -0.38 -14.34 -2.90
CA ILE A 119 0.63 -13.38 -2.48
C ILE A 119 0.03 -12.27 -1.60
N MET A 120 -1.06 -11.62 -1.97
CA MET A 120 -1.57 -10.46 -1.23
C MET A 120 -2.27 -10.76 0.10
N PRO A 121 -3.10 -11.81 0.23
CA PRO A 121 -3.60 -12.25 1.53
C PRO A 121 -2.51 -12.84 2.42
N SER A 122 -1.53 -13.54 1.83
CA SER A 122 -0.42 -14.15 2.57
C SER A 122 0.72 -13.16 2.86
N PHE A 123 0.94 -12.13 2.05
CA PHE A 123 1.94 -11.10 2.34
C PHE A 123 1.62 -10.28 3.60
N GLY A 124 0.35 -10.05 3.88
CA GLY A 124 -0.07 -9.44 5.14
C GLY A 124 0.34 -10.27 6.36
N ILE A 125 0.58 -11.53 6.15
CA ILE A 125 0.82 -12.49 7.21
C ILE A 125 2.30 -12.91 7.27
N ILE A 126 3.08 -12.91 6.15
CA ILE A 126 4.10 -13.94 6.09
C ILE A 126 5.55 -13.50 5.83
N GLU A 127 5.90 -12.83 4.77
CA GLU A 127 7.32 -12.92 4.43
C GLU A 127 8.05 -11.60 4.20
N ASN A 128 7.33 -10.53 3.97
CA ASN A 128 7.98 -9.28 3.62
C ASN A 128 7.24 -8.05 4.20
N ALA A 129 7.36 -7.87 5.51
CA ALA A 129 6.79 -6.73 6.21
C ALA A 129 7.27 -5.39 5.61
N SER A 130 8.50 -5.34 5.10
CA SER A 130 9.07 -4.16 4.45
C SER A 130 8.36 -3.85 3.13
N ALA A 131 8.20 -4.84 2.25
CA ALA A 131 7.46 -4.65 1.00
C ALA A 131 6.01 -4.24 1.28
N PHE A 132 5.42 -4.84 2.29
CA PHE A 132 4.03 -4.60 2.67
C PHE A 132 3.78 -3.16 3.16
N LEU A 133 4.69 -2.58 3.93
CA LEU A 133 4.62 -1.18 4.37
C LEU A 133 5.12 -0.21 3.29
N GLY A 134 6.15 -0.59 2.55
CA GLY A 134 6.74 0.24 1.49
C GLY A 134 5.84 0.40 0.26
N LEU A 135 5.19 -0.69 -0.17
CA LEU A 135 4.37 -0.68 -1.39
C LEU A 135 3.20 0.33 -1.36
N PRO A 136 2.37 0.43 -0.31
CA PRO A 136 1.31 1.43 -0.27
C PRO A 136 1.81 2.86 -0.30
N LEU A 137 2.94 3.16 0.34
CA LEU A 137 3.57 4.49 0.29
C LEU A 137 4.02 4.83 -1.13
N MET A 138 4.65 3.85 -1.80
CA MET A 138 5.06 3.96 -3.20
C MET A 138 3.89 4.18 -4.13
N LEU A 139 2.85 3.37 -4.03
CA LEU A 139 1.66 3.47 -4.87
C LEU A 139 0.90 4.78 -4.63
N TYR A 140 0.87 5.26 -3.39
CA TYR A 140 0.29 6.57 -3.08
C TYR A 140 1.06 7.68 -3.79
N GLY A 141 2.39 7.71 -3.67
CA GLY A 141 3.22 8.68 -4.37
C GLY A 141 3.05 8.61 -5.89
N ALA A 142 3.08 7.40 -6.47
CA ALA A 142 2.84 7.17 -7.89
C ALA A 142 1.46 7.67 -8.33
N ASN A 143 0.41 7.40 -7.56
CA ASN A 143 -0.94 7.87 -7.85
C ASN A 143 -1.01 9.40 -7.89
N VAL A 144 -0.40 10.08 -6.92
CA VAL A 144 -0.36 11.56 -6.88
C VAL A 144 0.35 12.11 -8.11
N VAL A 145 1.53 11.57 -8.48
CA VAL A 145 2.27 12.00 -9.68
C VAL A 145 1.44 11.81 -10.93
N LEU A 146 0.88 10.61 -11.14
CA LEU A 146 0.08 10.29 -12.33
C LEU A 146 -1.15 11.18 -12.43
N ARG A 147 -1.83 11.44 -11.32
CA ARG A 147 -2.98 12.35 -11.28
C ARG A 147 -2.60 13.78 -11.70
N GLN A 148 -1.49 14.31 -11.18
CA GLN A 148 -1.01 15.65 -11.57
C GLN A 148 -0.63 15.69 -13.06
N GLU A 149 -0.06 14.61 -13.57
CA GLU A 149 0.32 14.52 -14.98
C GLU A 149 -0.91 14.45 -15.91
N VAL A 150 -1.95 13.72 -15.52
CA VAL A 150 -3.24 13.70 -16.26
C VAL A 150 -3.88 15.10 -16.26
N LEU A 151 -3.91 15.80 -15.12
CA LEU A 151 -4.43 17.18 -15.05
C LEU A 151 -3.65 18.11 -15.97
N ARG A 152 -2.32 18.01 -16.01
CA ARG A 152 -1.48 18.80 -16.89
C ARG A 152 -1.76 18.53 -18.37
N GLN A 153 -1.95 17.26 -18.77
CA GLN A 153 -2.24 16.88 -20.15
C GLN A 153 -3.61 17.36 -20.62
N ASN A 154 -4.56 17.44 -19.72
CA ASN A 154 -5.90 17.97 -20.01
C ASN A 154 -5.98 19.52 -19.98
N ASN A 155 -4.81 20.18 -19.98
CA ASN A 155 -4.71 21.66 -19.89
C ASN A 155 -5.34 22.28 -18.64
N LEU A 156 -5.54 21.50 -17.60
CA LEU A 156 -6.03 21.96 -16.30
C LEU A 156 -4.84 22.39 -15.41
N THR A 157 -3.96 23.24 -15.98
CA THR A 157 -2.69 23.64 -15.36
C THR A 157 -2.85 24.43 -14.07
N GLU A 158 -3.97 25.12 -13.89
CA GLU A 158 -4.31 25.83 -12.65
C GLU A 158 -4.43 24.88 -11.44
N ASN A 159 -4.80 23.61 -11.68
CA ASN A 159 -4.93 22.57 -10.67
C ASN A 159 -3.66 21.74 -10.47
N VAL A 160 -2.58 22.06 -11.18
CA VAL A 160 -1.30 21.35 -11.07
C VAL A 160 -0.41 22.01 -10.02
N HIS A 161 -0.28 21.39 -8.85
CA HIS A 161 0.50 21.91 -7.75
C HIS A 161 1.89 21.27 -7.69
N ARG A 162 2.94 22.08 -7.73
CA ARG A 162 4.34 21.62 -7.57
C ARG A 162 4.57 20.91 -6.23
N THR A 163 3.90 21.37 -5.17
CA THR A 163 3.94 20.76 -3.84
C THR A 163 3.43 19.33 -3.85
N SER A 164 2.49 18.98 -4.74
CA SER A 164 2.01 17.61 -4.89
C SER A 164 3.10 16.65 -5.38
N PHE A 165 3.98 17.09 -6.29
CA PHE A 165 5.13 16.28 -6.73
C PHE A 165 6.14 16.10 -5.60
N LEU A 166 6.37 17.13 -4.79
CA LEU A 166 7.24 17.04 -3.62
C LEU A 166 6.70 16.05 -2.59
N ILE A 167 5.42 16.15 -2.24
CA ILE A 167 4.76 15.23 -1.30
C ILE A 167 4.80 13.79 -1.84
N ALA A 168 4.51 13.61 -3.13
CA ALA A 168 4.62 12.32 -3.78
C ALA A 168 6.04 11.74 -3.69
N GLY A 169 7.05 12.58 -3.90
CA GLY A 169 8.46 12.22 -3.73
C GLY A 169 8.78 11.79 -2.31
N ILE A 170 8.30 12.53 -1.29
CA ILE A 170 8.49 12.17 0.12
C ILE A 170 7.87 10.79 0.40
N MET A 171 6.66 10.53 -0.05
CA MET A 171 6.01 9.23 0.14
C MET A 171 6.76 8.09 -0.54
N MET A 172 7.24 8.30 -1.78
CA MET A 172 8.06 7.32 -2.48
C MET A 172 9.42 7.11 -1.81
N GLY A 173 10.05 8.17 -1.30
CA GLY A 173 11.30 8.09 -0.56
C GLY A 173 11.16 7.31 0.76
N LEU A 174 10.07 7.52 1.49
CA LEU A 174 9.73 6.69 2.66
C LEU A 174 9.51 5.23 2.26
N GLY A 175 8.82 4.98 1.13
CA GLY A 175 8.63 3.64 0.59
C GLY A 175 9.95 2.93 0.28
N ILE A 176 10.90 3.60 -0.37
CA ILE A 176 12.26 3.08 -0.63
C ILE A 176 13.01 2.80 0.67
N SER A 177 12.92 3.69 1.66
CA SER A 177 13.61 3.52 2.94
C SER A 177 13.13 2.28 3.71
N VAL A 178 11.88 1.86 3.50
CA VAL A 178 11.30 0.65 4.08
C VAL A 178 11.54 -0.57 3.19
N TRP A 179 11.47 -0.40 1.88
CA TRP A 179 11.62 -1.47 0.88
C TRP A 179 12.45 -1.00 -0.30
N TYR A 180 13.77 -1.18 -0.20
CA TYR A 180 14.75 -0.65 -1.16
C TYR A 180 14.56 -1.18 -2.58
N GLU A 181 14.08 -2.43 -2.74
CA GLU A 181 13.80 -3.01 -4.06
C GLU A 181 12.75 -2.24 -4.86
N SER A 182 11.94 -1.42 -4.19
CA SER A 182 10.96 -0.56 -4.84
C SER A 182 11.57 0.62 -5.62
N ALA A 183 12.86 0.85 -5.51
CA ALA A 183 13.57 1.95 -6.19
C ALA A 183 13.35 1.93 -7.72
N PHE A 184 13.22 0.74 -8.34
CA PHE A 184 12.95 0.63 -9.77
C PHE A 184 11.59 1.23 -10.18
N ILE A 185 10.57 1.18 -9.31
CA ILE A 185 9.27 1.82 -9.54
C ILE A 185 9.46 3.34 -9.60
N VAL A 186 10.24 3.89 -8.66
CA VAL A 186 10.55 5.32 -8.62
C VAL A 186 11.28 5.77 -9.87
N ILE A 187 12.31 5.03 -10.27
CA ILE A 187 13.05 5.30 -11.50
C ILE A 187 12.09 5.33 -12.70
N SER A 188 11.18 4.37 -12.79
CA SER A 188 10.17 4.31 -13.85
C SER A 188 9.26 5.54 -13.87
N ILE A 189 8.83 6.02 -12.71
CA ILE A 189 8.00 7.24 -12.58
C ILE A 189 8.80 8.48 -12.99
N LEU A 190 10.06 8.60 -12.58
CA LEU A 190 10.92 9.73 -12.97
C LEU A 190 11.17 9.74 -14.50
N ILE A 191 11.45 8.58 -15.08
CA ILE A 191 11.61 8.43 -16.54
C ILE A 191 10.31 8.82 -17.25
N LEU A 192 9.15 8.37 -16.75
CA LEU A 192 7.85 8.74 -17.31
C LEU A 192 7.65 10.26 -17.32
N LEU A 193 7.98 10.95 -16.24
CA LEU A 193 7.89 12.41 -16.18
C LEU A 193 8.80 13.11 -17.18
N LEU A 194 10.02 12.58 -17.40
CA LEU A 194 10.95 13.12 -18.40
C LEU A 194 10.43 12.89 -19.83
N ILE A 195 9.93 11.69 -20.14
CA ILE A 195 9.31 11.38 -21.43
C ILE A 195 8.11 12.30 -21.71
N ARG A 196 7.32 12.57 -20.68
CA ARG A 196 6.17 13.48 -20.73
C ARG A 196 6.56 14.97 -20.72
N ARG A 197 7.85 15.29 -20.85
CA ARG A 197 8.40 16.65 -20.87
C ARG A 197 8.00 17.47 -19.65
N ASN A 198 8.02 16.84 -18.47
CA ASN A 198 7.79 17.50 -17.17
C ASN A 198 9.04 17.44 -16.26
N PRO A 199 10.17 18.09 -16.66
CA PRO A 199 11.40 18.03 -15.87
C PRO A 199 11.24 18.70 -14.50
N LYS A 200 10.38 19.73 -14.39
CA LYS A 200 10.11 20.38 -13.11
C LYS A 200 9.39 19.45 -12.12
N GLY A 201 8.41 18.68 -12.61
CA GLY A 201 7.75 17.65 -11.80
C GLY A 201 8.73 16.55 -11.39
N ALA A 202 9.58 16.08 -12.31
CA ALA A 202 10.61 15.09 -12.01
C ALA A 202 11.59 15.58 -10.94
N LEU A 203 12.07 16.84 -11.06
CA LEU A 203 12.98 17.43 -10.09
C LEU A 203 12.35 17.56 -8.70
N MET A 204 11.11 18.04 -8.60
CA MET A 204 10.40 18.18 -7.32
C MET A 204 10.16 16.82 -6.66
N THR A 205 9.81 15.81 -7.46
CA THR A 205 9.67 14.44 -6.97
C THR A 205 11.01 13.91 -6.45
N LEU A 206 12.11 14.11 -7.18
CA LEU A 206 13.44 13.68 -6.76
C LEU A 206 13.87 14.38 -5.46
N ILE A 207 13.65 15.69 -5.34
CA ILE A 207 13.93 16.44 -4.11
C ILE A 207 13.16 15.84 -2.92
N GLY A 208 11.87 15.53 -3.10
CA GLY A 208 11.07 14.90 -2.06
C GLY A 208 11.62 13.53 -1.63
N ILE A 209 12.07 12.72 -2.57
CA ILE A 209 12.70 11.41 -2.30
C ILE A 209 13.97 11.60 -1.46
N VAL A 210 14.85 12.50 -1.86
CA VAL A 210 16.11 12.77 -1.16
C VAL A 210 15.83 13.26 0.28
N ILE A 211 14.89 14.19 0.45
CA ILE A 211 14.48 14.68 1.78
C ILE A 211 14.03 13.52 2.67
N ALA A 212 13.20 12.62 2.16
CA ALA A 212 12.69 11.50 2.95
C ALA A 212 13.80 10.51 3.34
N ILE A 213 14.68 10.14 2.40
CA ILE A 213 15.81 9.23 2.66
C ILE A 213 16.77 9.83 3.69
N VAL A 214 17.11 11.12 3.54
CA VAL A 214 17.97 11.81 4.50
C VAL A 214 17.32 11.90 5.88
N ALA A 215 16.03 12.23 5.95
CA ALA A 215 15.30 12.30 7.21
C ALA A 215 15.26 10.95 7.94
N VAL A 216 15.00 9.86 7.21
CA VAL A 216 15.05 8.49 7.78
C VAL A 216 16.46 8.13 8.21
N GLY A 217 17.47 8.44 7.40
CA GLY A 217 18.90 8.20 7.77
C GLY A 217 19.31 8.93 9.04
N LEU A 218 18.92 10.19 9.18
CA LEU A 218 19.17 10.99 10.39
C LEU A 218 18.43 10.43 11.62
N LEU A 219 17.18 9.99 11.43
CA LEU A 219 16.40 9.37 12.50
C LEU A 219 17.06 8.08 12.99
N LEU A 220 17.48 7.20 12.07
CA LEU A 220 18.19 5.96 12.39
C LEU A 220 19.50 6.24 13.09
N TRP A 221 20.25 7.24 12.64
CA TRP A 221 21.48 7.66 13.28
C TRP A 221 21.23 8.19 14.71
N ALA A 222 20.22 9.03 14.90
CA ALA A 222 19.84 9.57 16.22
C ALA A 222 19.39 8.46 17.19
N LEU A 223 18.78 7.38 16.67
CA LEU A 223 18.41 6.20 17.46
C LEU A 223 19.58 5.21 17.68
N SER A 224 20.82 5.59 17.30
CA SER A 224 22.01 4.73 17.35
C SER A 224 21.85 3.40 16.60
N VAL A 225 20.95 3.35 15.65
CA VAL A 225 20.74 2.21 14.75
C VAL A 225 21.66 2.39 13.55
N ASN A 226 22.63 1.49 13.36
CA ASN A 226 23.52 1.58 12.20
C ASN A 226 22.74 1.25 10.92
N PRO A 227 22.42 2.23 10.06
CA PRO A 227 21.61 2.01 8.87
C PRO A 227 22.27 1.04 7.87
N LEU A 228 23.61 0.92 7.88
CA LEU A 228 24.34 0.03 6.98
C LEU A 228 24.14 -1.46 7.31
N LYS A 229 23.77 -1.80 8.54
CA LYS A 229 23.41 -3.18 8.89
C LYS A 229 22.10 -3.65 8.28
N TYR A 230 21.20 -2.73 7.93
CA TYR A 230 19.92 -3.06 7.28
C TYR A 230 20.05 -3.30 5.78
N ILE A 231 21.13 -2.80 5.15
CA ILE A 231 21.36 -2.98 3.70
C ILE A 231 22.04 -4.35 3.42
N GLN A 232 22.59 -5.00 4.44
CA GLN A 232 23.29 -6.29 4.32
C GLN A 232 22.42 -7.51 4.63
N LEU A 233 21.16 -7.33 4.93
CA LEU A 233 20.15 -8.38 5.15
C LEU A 233 19.21 -8.50 3.95
#